data_b5e9a4a638eb9aa2cbce30ecf79e8c42
#
_entry.id   b5e9a4a638eb9aa2cbce30ecf79e8c42
#
_cell.length_a   1.000
_cell.length_b   1.000
_cell.length_c   1.000
_cell.angle_alpha   90.00
_cell.angle_beta   90.00
_cell.angle_gamma   90.00
#
_symmetry.space_group_name_H-M   'P 1'
#
loop_
_entity.id
_entity.type
_entity.pdbx_description
1 polymer ?
#
loop_
_entity_poly.entity_id
_entity_poly.type
_entity_poly.pdbx_seq_one_letter_code
_entity_poly.pdbx_strand_id
1 'polypeptide(L)'
;MALGLLAGCGSSASSTAASTADSTASAADSTSTAATSDAAGKVYYLNFKPEQDEAWQDLAAKYTEETGVPVTVVTAASGQYETTLMSEMAKSDAPTLFQVNGPVGLASWKDYCYDLSGSKIAGELTSDSYALKDGDATLGIGYVIESYGLITNKTLLEKAGYSVDDIKSFADLKKVAEDITARKDELGFAAFTSAGMDGSSDWRFKTHLANLPIYFEYQADGINNTDAIKGTYLDNYKDIFDLYINNSTCDPAELAGKTGDDSRNEFLNSEAVFFQNGSWEYNNLVGDGKPFTDDDLTMMPIYVGVGDEANQGLCTGTENYWCVNKEASEDDINATLDFIYWCVSSDEGTKAMADDMGFVIPFKAAAESPNLFVKVDNEMTAEGKTPVAWNFSTMPSENWKNGVGSALTAYAAGTGSWDDVVTAFVDGWASEAALNAAA
;
A
#
# COMPACT_ATOMS: atom_id res chain seq x y z
N MET A 1 -32.90 -23.35 -52.31
CA MET A 1 -33.12 -22.36 -53.38
C MET A 1 -32.43 -21.10 -52.94
N ALA A 2 -31.30 -20.91 -53.51
CA ALA A 2 -30.84 -19.98 -54.56
C ALA A 2 -30.49 -18.62 -53.92
N LEU A 3 -29.25 -18.32 -53.77
CA LEU A 3 -28.20 -17.68 -54.60
C LEU A 3 -28.49 -16.20 -54.92
N GLY A 4 -27.49 -15.37 -54.70
CA GLY A 4 -27.38 -14.00 -55.18
C GLY A 4 -26.15 -13.27 -54.68
N LEU A 5 -24.99 -13.59 -55.26
CA LEU A 5 -23.79 -12.74 -55.30
C LEU A 5 -24.03 -11.50 -56.13
N LEU A 6 -23.38 -10.37 -55.86
CA LEU A 6 -22.60 -9.64 -56.86
C LEU A 6 -21.79 -8.49 -56.25
N ALA A 7 -20.54 -8.46 -56.65
CA ALA A 7 -19.50 -7.49 -56.43
C ALA A 7 -19.68 -6.25 -57.35
N GLY A 8 -19.02 -5.15 -56.99
CA GLY A 8 -18.89 -3.97 -57.86
C GLY A 8 -17.76 -3.06 -57.39
N CYS A 9 -16.60 -3.22 -58.00
CA CYS A 9 -15.47 -2.26 -58.00
C CYS A 9 -15.80 -1.03 -58.83
N GLY A 10 -15.24 0.12 -58.46
CA GLY A 10 -15.25 1.31 -59.32
C GLY A 10 -14.26 2.37 -58.84
N SER A 11 -13.09 2.35 -59.45
CA SER A 11 -12.05 3.40 -59.36
C SER A 11 -12.41 4.59 -60.28
N SER A 12 -11.94 5.81 -59.92
CA SER A 12 -11.37 6.85 -60.78
C SER A 12 -11.21 8.14 -60.00
N ALA A 13 -10.13 8.64 -59.72
CA ALA A 13 -9.02 9.44 -60.25
C ALA A 13 -9.39 10.86 -60.71
N SER A 14 -8.49 11.80 -60.26
CA SER A 14 -8.10 13.10 -60.87
C SER A 14 -8.97 14.30 -60.49
N SER A 15 -8.49 15.49 -60.13
CA SER A 15 -7.23 16.21 -60.44
C SER A 15 -7.12 17.51 -59.64
N THR A 16 -5.90 17.87 -59.26
CA THR A 16 -5.23 19.18 -59.19
C THR A 16 -6.01 20.48 -59.00
N ALA A 17 -5.61 21.25 -57.95
CA ALA A 17 -5.17 22.63 -58.11
C ALA A 17 -4.34 23.09 -56.91
N ALA A 18 -3.16 23.57 -57.18
CA ALA A 18 -2.22 24.15 -56.25
C ALA A 18 -2.66 25.58 -55.85
N SER A 19 -2.45 25.91 -54.55
CA SER A 19 -2.32 27.31 -54.12
C SER A 19 -1.21 27.39 -53.07
N THR A 20 -0.12 28.01 -53.48
CA THR A 20 1.01 28.43 -52.66
C THR A 20 0.57 29.53 -51.75
N ALA A 21 0.75 29.39 -50.43
CA ALA A 21 0.90 30.50 -49.50
C ALA A 21 2.07 30.18 -48.60
N ASP A 22 3.09 30.94 -48.82
CA ASP A 22 4.33 31.03 -48.05
C ASP A 22 4.02 31.60 -46.65
N SER A 23 4.33 30.89 -45.60
CA SER A 23 4.45 31.47 -44.28
C SER A 23 5.66 30.84 -43.57
N THR A 24 6.72 31.58 -43.60
CA THR A 24 7.93 31.41 -42.78
C THR A 24 7.55 31.33 -41.29
N ALA A 25 7.51 30.13 -40.75
CA ALA A 25 7.59 29.93 -39.30
C ALA A 25 9.04 29.70 -38.91
N SER A 26 9.57 30.67 -38.21
CA SER A 26 10.88 30.64 -37.55
C SER A 26 10.93 29.43 -36.62
N ALA A 27 11.75 28.44 -36.91
CA ALA A 27 12.16 27.42 -35.98
C ALA A 27 13.01 28.07 -34.90
N ALA A 28 12.43 28.27 -33.72
CA ALA A 28 13.22 28.53 -32.54
C ALA A 28 13.92 27.24 -32.18
N ASP A 29 15.20 27.18 -32.48
CA ASP A 29 16.12 26.16 -32.02
C ASP A 29 16.26 26.32 -30.50
N SER A 30 15.42 25.60 -29.74
CA SER A 30 15.64 25.42 -28.31
C SER A 30 16.75 24.39 -28.13
N THR A 31 17.98 24.84 -28.25
CA THR A 31 19.12 24.13 -27.67
C THR A 31 18.92 24.10 -26.17
N SER A 32 18.29 23.03 -25.71
CA SER A 32 18.46 22.55 -24.36
C SER A 32 19.93 22.23 -24.18
N THR A 33 20.68 23.16 -23.58
CA THR A 33 21.96 22.82 -22.99
C THR A 33 21.71 21.84 -21.90
N ALA A 34 21.82 20.55 -22.22
CA ALA A 34 22.06 19.53 -21.21
C ALA A 34 23.34 19.97 -20.48
N ALA A 35 23.18 20.40 -19.25
CA ALA A 35 24.32 20.53 -18.35
C ALA A 35 24.91 19.12 -18.25
N THR A 36 26.10 18.94 -18.80
CA THR A 36 26.91 17.76 -18.54
C THR A 36 27.30 17.88 -17.06
N SER A 37 26.55 17.20 -16.19
CA SER A 37 26.97 17.02 -14.81
C SER A 37 28.21 16.14 -14.86
N ASP A 38 29.33 16.59 -14.21
CA ASP A 38 30.49 15.75 -13.91
C ASP A 38 30.17 14.70 -12.84
N ALA A 39 28.89 14.50 -12.48
CA ALA A 39 28.46 13.53 -11.50
C ALA A 39 28.59 12.12 -12.08
N ALA A 40 29.34 11.28 -11.41
CA ALA A 40 29.43 9.86 -11.73
C ALA A 40 28.13 9.19 -11.27
N GLY A 41 27.46 8.48 -12.19
CA GLY A 41 26.26 7.68 -11.91
C GLY A 41 24.94 8.47 -11.96
N LYS A 42 23.88 7.67 -11.85
CA LYS A 42 22.48 8.13 -11.85
C LYS A 42 21.65 7.27 -10.91
N VAL A 43 20.47 7.74 -10.54
CA VAL A 43 19.47 6.98 -9.79
C VAL A 43 18.24 6.76 -10.65
N TYR A 44 17.79 5.51 -10.73
CA TYR A 44 16.47 5.14 -11.24
C TYR A 44 15.69 4.47 -10.13
N TYR A 45 14.73 5.17 -9.55
CA TYR A 45 13.86 4.68 -8.50
C TYR A 45 12.53 4.19 -9.06
N LEU A 46 12.23 2.91 -8.92
CA LEU A 46 10.91 2.37 -9.17
C LEU A 46 10.08 2.47 -7.87
N ASN A 47 9.23 3.49 -7.80
CA ASN A 47 8.41 3.79 -6.64
C ASN A 47 7.17 2.88 -6.57
N PHE A 48 6.94 2.33 -5.38
CA PHE A 48 5.79 1.45 -5.06
C PHE A 48 4.52 2.23 -4.74
N LYS A 49 4.64 3.45 -4.18
CA LYS A 49 3.56 4.22 -3.58
C LYS A 49 3.02 5.27 -4.55
N PRO A 50 1.93 4.97 -5.30
CA PRO A 50 1.36 5.92 -6.27
C PRO A 50 0.83 7.20 -5.61
N GLU A 51 0.39 7.14 -4.36
CA GLU A 51 -0.06 8.30 -3.58
C GLU A 51 1.07 9.29 -3.26
N GLN A 52 2.34 8.89 -3.44
CA GLN A 52 3.52 9.70 -3.15
C GLN A 52 4.28 10.11 -4.42
N ASP A 53 3.70 9.92 -5.61
CA ASP A 53 4.40 10.17 -6.88
C ASP A 53 4.92 11.61 -6.97
N GLU A 54 4.07 12.60 -6.75
CA GLU A 54 4.42 14.03 -6.83
C GLU A 54 5.53 14.39 -5.82
N ALA A 55 5.39 13.94 -4.58
CA ALA A 55 6.38 14.21 -3.54
C ALA A 55 7.76 13.59 -3.85
N TRP A 56 7.78 12.37 -4.42
CA TRP A 56 9.02 11.75 -4.86
C TRP A 56 9.65 12.45 -6.07
N GLN A 57 8.85 12.93 -7.04
CA GLN A 57 9.35 13.72 -8.17
C GLN A 57 10.01 15.03 -7.69
N ASP A 58 9.36 15.72 -6.76
CA ASP A 58 9.89 16.98 -6.19
C ASP A 58 11.18 16.74 -5.39
N LEU A 59 11.22 15.70 -4.57
CA LEU A 59 12.41 15.35 -3.79
C LEU A 59 13.59 14.95 -4.68
N ALA A 60 13.33 14.18 -5.74
CA ALA A 60 14.32 13.81 -6.75
C ALA A 60 14.88 15.04 -7.48
N ALA A 61 14.02 15.99 -7.83
CA ALA A 61 14.43 17.24 -8.47
C ALA A 61 15.32 18.07 -7.55
N LYS A 62 14.98 18.21 -6.26
CA LYS A 62 15.80 18.91 -5.26
C LYS A 62 17.19 18.29 -5.12
N TYR A 63 17.24 16.96 -4.98
CA TYR A 63 18.53 16.25 -4.90
C TYR A 63 19.38 16.45 -6.14
N THR A 64 18.77 16.37 -7.33
CA THR A 64 19.47 16.61 -8.60
C THR A 64 19.99 18.03 -8.71
N GLU A 65 19.22 19.04 -8.28
CA GLU A 65 19.64 20.44 -8.24
C GLU A 65 20.84 20.64 -7.32
N GLU A 66 20.83 20.02 -6.15
CA GLU A 66 21.87 20.17 -5.13
C GLU A 66 23.17 19.45 -5.50
N THR A 67 23.07 18.24 -6.03
CA THR A 67 24.23 17.35 -6.21
C THR A 67 24.70 17.24 -7.66
N GLY A 68 23.85 17.57 -8.63
CA GLY A 68 24.07 17.30 -10.04
C GLY A 68 23.84 15.84 -10.46
N VAL A 69 23.54 14.94 -9.53
CA VAL A 69 23.22 13.52 -9.81
C VAL A 69 21.80 13.41 -10.35
N PRO A 70 21.58 12.89 -11.56
CA PRO A 70 20.24 12.74 -12.10
C PRO A 70 19.48 11.63 -11.37
N VAL A 71 18.27 11.96 -10.92
CA VAL A 71 17.34 11.01 -10.29
C VAL A 71 16.07 10.93 -11.13
N THR A 72 15.72 9.74 -11.59
CA THR A 72 14.47 9.44 -12.28
C THR A 72 13.59 8.62 -11.37
N VAL A 73 12.36 9.07 -11.12
CA VAL A 73 11.35 8.31 -10.40
C VAL A 73 10.30 7.83 -11.39
N VAL A 74 10.04 6.53 -11.39
CA VAL A 74 8.91 5.92 -12.12
C VAL A 74 8.00 5.25 -11.11
N THR A 75 6.74 5.63 -11.11
CA THR A 75 5.77 5.11 -10.13
C THR A 75 4.90 4.04 -10.77
N ALA A 76 4.83 2.87 -10.14
CA ALA A 76 3.93 1.80 -10.56
C ALA A 76 2.48 2.14 -10.21
N ALA A 77 1.54 1.73 -11.06
CA ALA A 77 0.13 1.84 -10.73
C ALA A 77 -0.25 0.93 -9.54
N SER A 78 -1.29 1.32 -8.81
CA SER A 78 -1.78 0.56 -7.65
C SER A 78 -2.03 -0.91 -8.02
N GLY A 79 -1.52 -1.83 -7.20
CA GLY A 79 -1.64 -3.28 -7.40
C GLY A 79 -0.83 -3.85 -8.59
N GLN A 80 0.01 -3.04 -9.27
CA GLN A 80 0.78 -3.47 -10.44
C GLN A 80 2.30 -3.48 -10.21
N TYR A 81 2.74 -3.24 -8.99
CA TYR A 81 4.17 -3.05 -8.70
C TYR A 81 5.03 -4.24 -9.11
N GLU A 82 4.68 -5.46 -8.70
CA GLU A 82 5.46 -6.67 -8.99
C GLU A 82 5.57 -6.94 -10.51
N THR A 83 4.46 -6.76 -11.23
CA THR A 83 4.44 -6.89 -12.70
C THR A 83 5.32 -5.83 -13.37
N THR A 84 5.27 -4.60 -12.86
CA THR A 84 6.08 -3.49 -13.33
C THR A 84 7.55 -3.74 -13.02
N LEU A 85 7.89 -4.13 -11.80
CA LEU A 85 9.26 -4.43 -11.38
C LEU A 85 9.87 -5.53 -12.27
N MET A 86 9.14 -6.61 -12.50
CA MET A 86 9.60 -7.70 -13.39
C MET A 86 9.89 -7.19 -14.81
N SER A 87 9.03 -6.32 -15.34
CA SER A 87 9.20 -5.72 -16.66
C SER A 87 10.39 -4.75 -16.72
N GLU A 88 10.54 -3.91 -15.69
CA GLU A 88 11.60 -2.90 -15.63
C GLU A 88 12.98 -3.56 -15.40
N MET A 89 13.08 -4.58 -14.56
CA MET A 89 14.32 -5.32 -14.30
C MET A 89 14.83 -6.09 -15.52
N ALA A 90 13.97 -6.40 -16.49
CA ALA A 90 14.35 -7.05 -17.74
C ALA A 90 14.96 -6.08 -18.77
N LYS A 91 14.96 -4.77 -18.52
CA LYS A 91 15.50 -3.76 -19.44
C LYS A 91 16.99 -3.58 -19.26
N SER A 92 17.66 -3.05 -20.29
CA SER A 92 19.08 -2.66 -20.22
C SER A 92 19.32 -1.45 -19.29
N ASP A 93 18.31 -0.66 -19.03
CA ASP A 93 18.29 0.45 -18.08
C ASP A 93 17.28 0.09 -16.99
N ALA A 94 17.67 -0.84 -16.13
CA ALA A 94 16.87 -1.34 -15.02
C ALA A 94 16.90 -0.37 -13.82
N PRO A 95 15.90 -0.39 -12.93
CA PRO A 95 15.93 0.37 -11.69
C PRO A 95 17.19 0.08 -10.87
N THR A 96 17.84 1.15 -10.38
CA THR A 96 18.96 1.05 -9.44
C THR A 96 18.47 0.98 -7.99
N LEU A 97 17.28 1.55 -7.74
CA LEU A 97 16.55 1.50 -6.48
C LEU A 97 15.16 0.92 -6.73
N PHE A 98 14.79 -0.10 -5.97
CA PHE A 98 13.48 -0.72 -6.02
C PHE A 98 13.03 -1.13 -4.62
N GLN A 99 11.80 -1.61 -4.48
CA GLN A 99 11.25 -2.03 -3.21
C GLN A 99 10.85 -3.50 -3.24
N VAL A 100 10.93 -4.14 -2.07
CA VAL A 100 10.32 -5.46 -1.82
C VAL A 100 9.42 -5.40 -0.60
N ASN A 101 8.37 -6.22 -0.60
CA ASN A 101 7.44 -6.33 0.53
C ASN A 101 7.92 -7.43 1.49
N GLY A 102 8.81 -7.04 2.40
CA GLY A 102 9.32 -7.92 3.43
C GLY A 102 10.05 -9.16 2.91
N PRO A 103 10.20 -10.19 3.76
CA PRO A 103 10.90 -11.43 3.38
C PRO A 103 10.26 -12.19 2.23
N VAL A 104 8.93 -12.12 2.07
CA VAL A 104 8.21 -12.77 0.96
C VAL A 104 8.63 -12.17 -0.37
N GLY A 105 8.63 -10.84 -0.47
CA GLY A 105 9.13 -10.14 -1.66
C GLY A 105 10.62 -10.36 -1.87
N LEU A 106 11.42 -10.36 -0.78
CA LEU A 106 12.87 -10.63 -0.87
C LEU A 106 13.15 -11.99 -1.46
N ALA A 107 12.40 -13.04 -1.13
CA ALA A 107 12.61 -14.38 -1.65
C ALA A 107 12.64 -14.42 -3.20
N SER A 108 11.86 -13.57 -3.85
CA SER A 108 11.82 -13.45 -5.32
C SER A 108 12.94 -12.59 -5.90
N TRP A 109 13.47 -11.63 -5.12
CA TRP A 109 14.36 -10.58 -5.63
C TRP A 109 15.75 -10.56 -5.02
N LYS A 110 16.06 -11.41 -4.03
CA LYS A 110 17.35 -11.39 -3.31
C LYS A 110 18.59 -11.48 -4.23
N ASP A 111 18.46 -12.18 -5.36
CA ASP A 111 19.54 -12.31 -6.33
C ASP A 111 19.86 -11.00 -7.07
N TYR A 112 19.03 -10.00 -6.96
CA TYR A 112 19.25 -8.64 -7.50
C TYR A 112 19.68 -7.64 -6.43
N CYS A 113 19.61 -7.99 -5.14
CA CYS A 113 19.88 -7.06 -4.05
C CYS A 113 21.37 -6.92 -3.77
N TYR A 114 21.82 -5.67 -3.64
CA TYR A 114 23.16 -5.31 -3.17
C TYR A 114 23.20 -5.48 -1.64
N ASP A 115 24.35 -5.95 -1.12
CA ASP A 115 24.53 -6.04 0.33
C ASP A 115 24.78 -4.67 0.95
N LEU A 116 23.80 -4.21 1.70
CA LEU A 116 23.80 -2.92 2.40
C LEU A 116 24.50 -2.99 3.78
N SER A 117 25.01 -4.15 4.19
CA SER A 117 25.75 -4.30 5.46
C SER A 117 26.92 -3.32 5.51
N GLY A 118 26.98 -2.49 6.55
CA GLY A 118 28.03 -1.48 6.69
C GLY A 118 27.86 -0.23 5.82
N SER A 119 26.77 -0.11 5.05
CA SER A 119 26.44 1.14 4.35
C SER A 119 26.09 2.26 5.34
N LYS A 120 26.22 3.52 4.90
CA LYS A 120 25.85 4.68 5.74
C LYS A 120 24.39 4.59 6.18
N ILE A 121 23.47 4.24 5.28
CA ILE A 121 22.04 4.17 5.58
C ILE A 121 21.72 3.10 6.61
N ALA A 122 22.33 1.92 6.55
CA ALA A 122 22.14 0.88 7.56
C ALA A 122 22.60 1.35 8.95
N GLY A 123 23.65 2.18 9.00
CA GLY A 123 24.13 2.80 10.25
C GLY A 123 23.17 3.82 10.87
N GLU A 124 22.22 4.35 10.10
CA GLU A 124 21.24 5.32 10.59
C GLU A 124 19.95 4.68 11.13
N LEU A 125 19.73 3.39 10.94
CA LEU A 125 18.55 2.71 11.47
C LEU A 125 18.46 2.85 13.00
N THR A 126 17.25 3.05 13.50
CA THR A 126 16.97 3.10 14.95
C THR A 126 16.90 1.71 15.58
N SER A 127 16.69 0.67 14.78
CA SER A 127 16.66 -0.74 15.21
C SER A 127 17.04 -1.66 14.05
N ASP A 128 17.74 -2.74 14.37
CA ASP A 128 18.05 -3.83 13.43
C ASP A 128 16.80 -4.55 12.89
N SER A 129 15.65 -4.39 13.51
CA SER A 129 14.38 -4.94 13.06
C SER A 129 13.91 -4.36 11.71
N TYR A 130 14.46 -3.22 11.33
CA TYR A 130 14.18 -2.56 10.03
C TYR A 130 15.18 -2.95 8.94
N ALA A 131 16.14 -3.80 9.24
CA ALA A 131 17.05 -4.41 8.26
C ALA A 131 16.49 -5.75 7.79
N LEU A 132 16.23 -5.87 6.49
CA LEU A 132 15.79 -7.11 5.86
C LEU A 132 17.02 -7.96 5.51
N LYS A 133 17.17 -9.10 6.20
CA LYS A 133 18.40 -9.91 6.14
C LYS A 133 18.19 -11.24 5.43
N ASP A 134 19.24 -11.70 4.74
CA ASP A 134 19.44 -13.08 4.29
C ASP A 134 20.80 -13.57 4.80
N GLY A 135 20.80 -14.41 5.83
CA GLY A 135 22.00 -14.75 6.58
C GLY A 135 22.60 -13.52 7.27
N ASP A 136 23.90 -13.26 6.98
CA ASP A 136 24.62 -12.10 7.53
C ASP A 136 24.46 -10.84 6.65
N ALA A 137 23.94 -10.96 5.43
CA ALA A 137 23.75 -9.84 4.52
C ALA A 137 22.49 -9.05 4.82
N THR A 138 22.56 -7.73 4.71
CA THR A 138 21.40 -6.82 4.75
C THR A 138 21.02 -6.48 3.31
N LEU A 139 19.94 -7.05 2.80
CA LEU A 139 19.52 -6.92 1.42
C LEU A 139 18.43 -5.88 1.19
N GLY A 140 17.82 -5.40 2.26
CA GLY A 140 16.84 -4.33 2.20
C GLY A 140 16.81 -3.50 3.48
N ILE A 141 16.39 -2.24 3.36
CA ILE A 141 16.24 -1.29 4.46
C ILE A 141 14.80 -0.81 4.51
N GLY A 142 14.11 -1.04 5.62
CA GLY A 142 12.78 -0.49 5.88
C GLY A 142 12.84 1.03 5.87
N TYR A 143 12.03 1.69 5.04
CA TYR A 143 12.10 3.13 4.89
C TYR A 143 10.88 3.87 5.45
N VAL A 144 9.82 3.15 5.81
CA VAL A 144 8.61 3.74 6.39
C VAL A 144 7.98 2.80 7.40
N ILE A 145 7.50 3.35 8.51
CA ILE A 145 6.62 2.70 9.49
C ILE A 145 5.22 3.24 9.23
N GLU A 146 4.26 2.35 9.13
CA GLU A 146 2.87 2.71 8.86
C GLU A 146 1.93 2.02 9.85
N SER A 147 0.76 2.64 10.03
CA SER A 147 -0.31 2.10 10.85
C SER A 147 -1.58 2.01 10.05
N TYR A 148 -2.39 0.98 10.28
CA TYR A 148 -3.73 0.88 9.71
C TYR A 148 -4.76 0.53 10.78
N GLY A 149 -5.99 0.88 10.44
CA GLY A 149 -7.14 0.69 11.31
C GLY A 149 -8.44 1.03 10.56
N LEU A 150 -9.39 1.55 11.29
CA LEU A 150 -10.62 2.13 10.75
C LEU A 150 -10.49 3.66 10.75
N ILE A 151 -10.21 4.25 9.59
CA ILE A 151 -10.32 5.70 9.40
C ILE A 151 -11.80 6.05 9.59
N THR A 152 -12.07 6.95 10.52
CA THR A 152 -13.42 7.22 11.02
C THR A 152 -13.80 8.67 10.77
N ASN A 153 -14.92 8.88 10.09
CA ASN A 153 -15.56 10.19 9.97
C ASN A 153 -16.35 10.49 11.25
N LYS A 154 -15.77 11.32 12.12
CA LYS A 154 -16.37 11.69 13.42
C LYS A 154 -17.71 12.40 13.25
N THR A 155 -17.82 13.27 12.24
CA THR A 155 -19.05 14.02 11.97
C THR A 155 -20.22 13.10 11.62
N LEU A 156 -20.00 12.08 10.79
CA LEU A 156 -21.06 11.10 10.48
C LEU A 156 -21.35 10.19 11.66
N LEU A 157 -20.34 9.80 12.44
CA LEU A 157 -20.53 9.00 13.65
C LEU A 157 -21.40 9.75 14.67
N GLU A 158 -21.13 11.05 14.92
CA GLU A 158 -21.92 11.91 15.79
C GLU A 158 -23.35 12.10 15.25
N LYS A 159 -23.54 12.26 13.94
CA LYS A 159 -24.85 12.32 13.30
C LYS A 159 -25.66 11.03 13.51
N ALA A 160 -24.98 9.88 13.59
CA ALA A 160 -25.61 8.62 13.95
C ALA A 160 -25.91 8.50 15.46
N GLY A 161 -25.44 9.43 16.28
CA GLY A 161 -25.67 9.46 17.74
C GLY A 161 -24.62 8.74 18.56
N TYR A 162 -23.42 8.56 18.00
CA TYR A 162 -22.28 7.88 18.64
C TYR A 162 -21.05 8.76 18.63
N SER A 163 -20.09 8.40 19.46
CA SER A 163 -18.73 8.94 19.50
C SER A 163 -17.71 7.80 19.39
N VAL A 164 -16.45 8.13 19.13
CA VAL A 164 -15.35 7.17 19.13
C VAL A 164 -15.23 6.46 20.49
N ASP A 165 -15.53 7.16 21.58
CA ASP A 165 -15.50 6.62 22.93
C ASP A 165 -16.54 5.52 23.22
N ASP A 166 -17.57 5.43 22.39
CA ASP A 166 -18.61 4.38 22.49
C ASP A 166 -18.15 3.04 21.86
N ILE A 167 -16.97 3.01 21.21
CA ILE A 167 -16.47 1.84 20.46
C ILE A 167 -15.12 1.41 21.03
N LYS A 168 -15.12 0.41 21.90
CA LYS A 168 -13.90 -0.10 22.60
C LYS A 168 -13.74 -1.61 22.46
N SER A 169 -14.62 -2.24 21.67
CA SER A 169 -14.61 -3.68 21.43
C SER A 169 -15.29 -4.01 20.10
N PHE A 170 -15.12 -5.25 19.63
CA PHE A 170 -15.87 -5.77 18.48
C PHE A 170 -17.39 -5.70 18.70
N ALA A 171 -17.84 -6.01 19.91
CA ALA A 171 -19.26 -5.97 20.23
C ALA A 171 -19.85 -4.55 20.10
N ASP A 172 -19.10 -3.51 20.51
CA ASP A 172 -19.49 -2.11 20.35
C ASP A 172 -19.50 -1.71 18.88
N LEU A 173 -18.43 -2.03 18.13
CA LEU A 173 -18.33 -1.77 16.70
C LEU A 173 -19.49 -2.41 15.93
N LYS A 174 -19.80 -3.68 16.23
CA LYS A 174 -20.90 -4.41 15.62
C LYS A 174 -22.24 -3.72 15.91
N LYS A 175 -22.50 -3.36 17.15
CA LYS A 175 -23.72 -2.65 17.54
C LYS A 175 -23.88 -1.33 16.77
N VAL A 176 -22.83 -0.55 16.68
CA VAL A 176 -22.85 0.76 15.97
C VAL A 176 -23.07 0.56 14.47
N ALA A 177 -22.34 -0.37 13.85
CA ALA A 177 -22.45 -0.64 12.42
C ALA A 177 -23.83 -1.17 12.01
N GLU A 178 -24.38 -2.12 12.79
CA GLU A 178 -25.73 -2.66 12.55
C GLU A 178 -26.82 -1.60 12.76
N ASP A 179 -26.69 -0.72 13.75
CA ASP A 179 -27.65 0.39 13.98
C ASP A 179 -27.60 1.40 12.83
N ILE A 180 -26.41 1.80 12.37
CA ILE A 180 -26.26 2.69 11.21
C ILE A 180 -26.91 2.05 9.98
N THR A 181 -26.65 0.77 9.73
CA THR A 181 -27.24 0.04 8.60
C THR A 181 -28.78 -0.02 8.70
N ALA A 182 -29.31 -0.28 9.87
CA ALA A 182 -30.76 -0.31 10.08
C ALA A 182 -31.43 1.06 9.82
N ARG A 183 -30.69 2.16 9.98
CA ARG A 183 -31.13 3.54 9.75
C ARG A 183 -30.54 4.18 8.50
N LYS A 184 -29.95 3.39 7.60
CA LYS A 184 -29.23 3.88 6.42
C LYS A 184 -30.09 4.86 5.58
N ASP A 185 -31.36 4.55 5.38
CA ASP A 185 -32.27 5.41 4.60
C ASP A 185 -32.56 6.76 5.30
N GLU A 186 -32.60 6.77 6.64
CA GLU A 186 -32.78 7.98 7.44
C GLU A 186 -31.51 8.82 7.50
N LEU A 187 -30.38 8.16 7.73
CA LEU A 187 -29.08 8.80 7.92
C LEU A 187 -28.46 9.31 6.60
N GLY A 188 -28.71 8.57 5.52
CA GLY A 188 -28.20 8.87 4.19
C GLY A 188 -26.75 8.38 3.95
N PHE A 189 -26.23 7.49 4.81
CA PHE A 189 -24.89 6.89 4.69
C PHE A 189 -24.85 5.48 5.29
N ALA A 190 -23.83 4.71 4.92
CA ALA A 190 -23.56 3.36 5.43
C ALA A 190 -22.59 3.37 6.61
N ALA A 191 -22.41 2.23 7.28
CA ALA A 191 -21.38 2.09 8.30
C ALA A 191 -19.98 2.03 7.65
N PHE A 192 -19.77 1.12 6.69
CA PHE A 192 -18.48 0.93 6.02
C PHE A 192 -18.53 1.34 4.54
N THR A 193 -17.39 1.76 4.01
CA THR A 193 -17.17 1.82 2.56
C THR A 193 -17.21 0.42 1.96
N SER A 194 -17.27 0.32 0.62
CA SER A 194 -17.19 -0.97 -0.09
C SER A 194 -15.87 -1.71 0.14
N ALA A 195 -14.84 -1.00 0.60
CA ALA A 195 -13.48 -1.45 0.90
C ALA A 195 -12.72 -2.11 -0.28
N GLY A 196 -13.36 -2.31 -1.42
CA GLY A 196 -12.76 -2.86 -2.64
C GLY A 196 -12.23 -4.29 -2.50
N MET A 197 -12.73 -5.19 -3.30
CA MET A 197 -12.25 -6.58 -3.34
C MET A 197 -11.82 -7.01 -4.75
N ASP A 198 -11.63 -6.07 -5.67
CA ASP A 198 -10.98 -6.38 -6.93
C ASP A 198 -9.53 -6.82 -6.70
N GLY A 199 -8.92 -7.49 -7.68
CA GLY A 199 -7.59 -8.08 -7.52
C GLY A 199 -6.46 -7.07 -7.24
N SER A 200 -6.70 -5.76 -7.42
CA SER A 200 -5.76 -4.69 -7.07
C SER A 200 -5.94 -4.16 -5.63
N SER A 201 -7.06 -4.48 -4.98
CA SER A 201 -7.48 -3.85 -3.73
C SER A 201 -7.77 -4.83 -2.59
N ASP A 202 -7.89 -6.12 -2.88
CA ASP A 202 -8.24 -7.20 -1.92
C ASP A 202 -7.17 -7.45 -0.84
N TRP A 203 -5.99 -6.83 -0.96
CA TRP A 203 -4.93 -6.89 0.05
C TRP A 203 -5.41 -6.40 1.43
N ARG A 204 -6.42 -5.51 1.48
CA ARG A 204 -7.04 -5.05 2.72
C ARG A 204 -7.63 -6.21 3.53
N PHE A 205 -8.13 -7.24 2.87
CA PHE A 205 -8.75 -8.42 3.49
C PHE A 205 -7.77 -9.57 3.62
N LYS A 206 -7.12 -9.97 2.52
CA LYS A 206 -6.22 -11.14 2.49
C LYS A 206 -4.88 -10.94 3.20
N THR A 207 -4.49 -9.69 3.45
CA THR A 207 -3.24 -9.35 4.14
C THR A 207 -3.52 -8.61 5.44
N HIS A 208 -4.10 -7.41 5.37
CA HIS A 208 -4.26 -6.55 6.55
C HIS A 208 -5.27 -7.10 7.54
N LEU A 209 -6.47 -7.48 7.11
CA LEU A 209 -7.46 -8.06 8.00
C LEU A 209 -7.05 -9.46 8.45
N ALA A 210 -6.46 -10.27 7.56
CA ALA A 210 -5.94 -11.60 7.86
C ALA A 210 -4.78 -11.57 8.88
N ASN A 211 -4.08 -10.45 9.03
CA ASN A 211 -3.03 -10.29 10.03
C ASN A 211 -3.55 -10.45 11.47
N LEU A 212 -4.79 -10.05 11.75
CA LEU A 212 -5.32 -10.10 13.11
C LEU A 212 -5.46 -11.53 13.65
N PRO A 213 -6.15 -12.49 12.97
CA PRO A 213 -6.20 -13.86 13.44
C PRO A 213 -4.80 -14.50 13.55
N ILE A 214 -3.86 -14.17 12.66
CA ILE A 214 -2.46 -14.64 12.73
C ILE A 214 -1.78 -14.07 13.98
N TYR A 215 -1.86 -12.76 14.20
CA TYR A 215 -1.27 -12.09 15.36
C TYR A 215 -1.77 -12.70 16.67
N PHE A 216 -3.09 -12.83 16.84
CA PHE A 216 -3.65 -13.38 18.08
C PHE A 216 -3.31 -14.84 18.28
N GLU A 217 -3.23 -15.65 17.21
CA GLU A 217 -2.77 -17.03 17.33
C GLU A 217 -1.31 -17.09 17.78
N TYR A 218 -0.45 -16.25 17.22
CA TYR A 218 0.96 -16.17 17.62
C TYR A 218 1.13 -15.74 19.09
N GLN A 219 0.34 -14.75 19.53
CA GLN A 219 0.35 -14.33 20.92
C GLN A 219 -0.11 -15.45 21.86
N ALA A 220 -1.18 -16.18 21.51
CA ALA A 220 -1.71 -17.27 22.32
C ALA A 220 -0.75 -18.47 22.41
N ASP A 221 -0.03 -18.75 21.33
CA ASP A 221 0.93 -19.85 21.26
C ASP A 221 2.34 -19.46 21.74
N GLY A 222 2.61 -18.16 21.95
CA GLY A 222 3.94 -17.65 22.35
C GLY A 222 4.98 -17.86 21.24
N ILE A 223 4.59 -17.74 19.98
CA ILE A 223 5.45 -17.87 18.81
C ILE A 223 5.45 -16.58 17.98
N ASN A 224 6.34 -16.47 17.04
CA ASN A 224 6.43 -15.35 16.08
C ASN A 224 6.49 -15.80 14.62
N ASN A 225 6.44 -17.10 14.36
CA ASN A 225 6.44 -17.72 13.04
C ASN A 225 5.92 -19.16 13.15
N THR A 226 5.38 -19.71 12.03
CA THR A 226 4.96 -21.12 11.93
C THR A 226 4.94 -21.58 10.48
N ASP A 227 5.27 -22.85 10.25
CA ASP A 227 5.09 -23.50 8.95
C ASP A 227 3.66 -24.04 8.76
N ALA A 228 2.84 -24.03 9.83
CA ALA A 228 1.46 -24.51 9.81
C ALA A 228 0.61 -23.72 10.79
N ILE A 229 -0.14 -22.76 10.26
CA ILE A 229 -1.13 -22.00 11.05
C ILE A 229 -2.31 -22.91 11.43
N LYS A 230 -2.84 -22.75 12.65
CA LYS A 230 -3.96 -23.59 13.15
C LYS A 230 -5.33 -23.05 12.73
N GLY A 231 -5.41 -21.74 12.51
CA GLY A 231 -6.67 -21.05 12.22
C GLY A 231 -7.55 -20.86 13.47
N THR A 232 -6.92 -20.74 14.64
CA THR A 232 -7.62 -20.65 15.95
C THR A 232 -8.65 -19.53 16.00
N TYR A 233 -8.40 -18.41 15.33
CA TYR A 233 -9.25 -17.21 15.34
C TYR A 233 -9.95 -16.93 14.01
N LEU A 234 -10.16 -17.95 13.15
CA LEU A 234 -10.84 -17.77 11.87
C LEU A 234 -12.35 -17.49 12.01
N ASP A 235 -12.98 -17.90 13.10
CA ASP A 235 -14.36 -17.47 13.40
C ASP A 235 -14.43 -15.98 13.69
N ASN A 236 -13.45 -15.43 14.41
CA ASN A 236 -13.34 -13.99 14.66
C ASN A 236 -13.04 -13.20 13.36
N TYR A 237 -12.21 -13.77 12.50
CA TYR A 237 -11.95 -13.23 11.17
C TYR A 237 -13.24 -13.19 10.31
N LYS A 238 -14.03 -14.26 10.37
CA LYS A 238 -15.34 -14.31 9.73
C LYS A 238 -16.26 -13.21 10.24
N ASP A 239 -16.34 -13.07 11.56
CA ASP A 239 -17.26 -12.12 12.18
C ASP A 239 -16.98 -10.68 11.76
N ILE A 240 -15.70 -10.27 11.73
CA ILE A 240 -15.33 -8.91 11.27
C ILE A 240 -15.50 -8.76 9.76
N PHE A 241 -15.18 -9.80 8.97
CA PHE A 241 -15.39 -9.78 7.53
C PHE A 241 -16.87 -9.66 7.18
N ASP A 242 -17.72 -10.45 7.82
CA ASP A 242 -19.18 -10.39 7.67
C ASP A 242 -19.73 -9.02 8.09
N LEU A 243 -19.17 -8.43 9.16
CA LEU A 243 -19.57 -7.10 9.60
C LEU A 243 -19.31 -6.06 8.51
N TYR A 244 -18.14 -6.10 7.87
CA TYR A 244 -17.80 -5.18 6.79
C TYR A 244 -18.71 -5.35 5.58
N ILE A 245 -18.80 -6.56 5.04
CA ILE A 245 -19.50 -6.80 3.78
C ILE A 245 -21.01 -6.59 3.90
N ASN A 246 -21.61 -6.86 5.07
CA ASN A 246 -23.06 -6.72 5.28
C ASN A 246 -23.50 -5.30 5.70
N ASN A 247 -22.55 -4.41 6.05
CA ASN A 247 -22.83 -3.06 6.52
C ASN A 247 -22.16 -1.98 5.67
N SER A 248 -21.83 -2.31 4.43
CA SER A 248 -21.13 -1.42 3.50
C SER A 248 -22.08 -0.61 2.59
N THR A 249 -21.49 0.24 1.78
CA THR A 249 -22.19 1.08 0.80
C THR A 249 -22.87 0.28 -0.30
N CYS A 250 -22.39 -0.93 -0.63
CA CYS A 250 -22.90 -1.77 -1.70
C CYS A 250 -23.27 -3.19 -1.24
N ASP A 251 -23.94 -3.93 -2.12
CA ASP A 251 -24.23 -5.36 -1.89
C ASP A 251 -22.91 -6.18 -1.88
N PRO A 252 -22.76 -7.18 -0.98
CA PRO A 252 -21.58 -8.03 -0.94
C PRO A 252 -21.20 -8.66 -2.28
N ALA A 253 -22.18 -8.99 -3.13
CA ALA A 253 -21.96 -9.57 -4.45
C ALA A 253 -21.30 -8.59 -5.44
N GLU A 254 -21.32 -7.28 -5.18
CA GLU A 254 -20.73 -6.25 -6.03
C GLU A 254 -19.27 -5.96 -5.67
N LEU A 255 -18.82 -6.40 -4.49
CA LEU A 255 -17.49 -6.08 -3.94
C LEU A 255 -16.33 -6.50 -4.85
N ALA A 256 -16.46 -7.62 -5.57
CA ALA A 256 -15.46 -8.10 -6.52
C ALA A 256 -15.14 -7.12 -7.66
N GLY A 257 -16.06 -6.20 -7.95
CA GLY A 257 -15.87 -5.14 -8.95
C GLY A 257 -15.49 -3.78 -8.36
N LYS A 258 -15.37 -3.66 -7.04
CA LYS A 258 -15.04 -2.41 -6.35
C LYS A 258 -13.53 -2.30 -6.15
N THR A 259 -13.00 -1.15 -6.52
CA THR A 259 -11.59 -0.80 -6.35
C THR A 259 -11.33 -0.07 -5.02
N GLY A 260 -10.07 0.07 -4.63
CA GLY A 260 -9.68 0.94 -3.52
C GLY A 260 -10.05 2.40 -3.75
N ASP A 261 -10.01 2.86 -5.00
CA ASP A 261 -10.43 4.22 -5.37
C ASP A 261 -11.94 4.42 -5.23
N ASP A 262 -12.76 3.40 -5.58
CA ASP A 262 -14.20 3.46 -5.31
C ASP A 262 -14.45 3.65 -3.82
N SER A 263 -13.80 2.85 -2.99
CA SER A 263 -13.91 2.91 -1.53
C SER A 263 -13.47 4.27 -0.96
N ARG A 264 -12.34 4.82 -1.45
CA ARG A 264 -11.87 6.15 -1.08
C ARG A 264 -12.88 7.23 -1.49
N ASN A 265 -13.40 7.17 -2.70
CA ASN A 265 -14.37 8.15 -3.20
C ASN A 265 -15.69 8.11 -2.40
N GLU A 266 -16.16 6.92 -2.02
CA GLU A 266 -17.33 6.77 -1.13
C GLU A 266 -17.08 7.48 0.21
N PHE A 267 -15.88 7.35 0.79
CA PHE A 267 -15.52 8.02 2.03
C PHE A 267 -15.41 9.55 1.85
N LEU A 268 -14.72 10.01 0.79
CA LEU A 268 -14.59 11.43 0.44
C LEU A 268 -15.97 12.10 0.22
N ASN A 269 -16.93 11.37 -0.32
CA ASN A 269 -18.29 11.83 -0.52
C ASN A 269 -19.17 11.75 0.76
N SER A 270 -18.60 11.32 1.90
CA SER A 270 -19.33 11.11 3.15
C SER A 270 -20.47 10.08 3.02
N GLU A 271 -20.25 9.02 2.25
CA GLU A 271 -21.22 7.94 2.06
C GLU A 271 -21.08 6.82 3.11
N ALA A 272 -20.00 6.85 3.92
CA ALA A 272 -19.75 5.89 4.99
C ALA A 272 -19.00 6.51 6.16
N VAL A 273 -19.21 5.93 7.36
CA VAL A 273 -18.54 6.34 8.61
C VAL A 273 -17.13 5.80 8.69
N PHE A 274 -16.92 4.51 8.33
CA PHE A 274 -15.68 3.79 8.51
C PHE A 274 -15.06 3.40 7.17
N PHE A 275 -13.75 3.65 7.06
CA PHE A 275 -12.92 3.28 5.93
C PHE A 275 -11.70 2.51 6.44
N GLN A 276 -11.66 1.17 6.23
CA GLN A 276 -10.48 0.40 6.59
C GLN A 276 -9.33 0.74 5.66
N ASN A 277 -8.36 1.48 6.17
CA ASN A 277 -7.14 1.85 5.46
C ASN A 277 -6.07 2.29 6.46
N GLY A 278 -5.00 2.91 6.01
CA GLY A 278 -3.88 3.26 6.87
C GLY A 278 -3.41 4.71 6.76
N SER A 279 -2.32 4.99 7.46
CA SER A 279 -1.71 6.32 7.55
C SER A 279 -1.33 6.91 6.19
N TRP A 280 -1.06 6.08 5.19
CA TRP A 280 -0.79 6.49 3.80
C TRP A 280 -1.96 7.18 3.10
N GLU A 281 -3.19 7.05 3.60
CA GLU A 281 -4.36 7.72 3.02
C GLU A 281 -4.52 9.17 3.45
N TYR A 282 -3.77 9.63 4.45
CA TYR A 282 -3.95 10.96 5.05
C TYR A 282 -3.96 12.09 4.00
N ASN A 283 -2.93 12.15 3.14
CA ASN A 283 -2.81 13.18 2.10
C ASN A 283 -3.88 13.07 1.01
N ASN A 284 -4.55 11.92 0.86
CA ASN A 284 -5.70 11.77 -0.02
C ASN A 284 -6.98 12.36 0.58
N LEU A 285 -7.07 12.43 1.90
CA LEU A 285 -8.27 12.80 2.64
C LEU A 285 -8.23 14.23 3.18
N VAL A 286 -7.06 14.71 3.60
CA VAL A 286 -6.83 15.99 4.28
C VAL A 286 -5.84 16.84 3.50
N GLY A 287 -6.06 18.15 3.44
CA GLY A 287 -5.21 19.12 2.76
C GLY A 287 -5.98 20.08 1.87
N ASP A 288 -5.27 20.87 1.09
CA ASP A 288 -5.86 21.87 0.20
C ASP A 288 -6.76 21.21 -0.85
N GLY A 289 -8.02 21.66 -0.90
CA GLY A 289 -9.03 21.14 -1.82
C GLY A 289 -9.61 19.76 -1.44
N LYS A 290 -9.22 19.19 -0.30
CA LYS A 290 -9.80 17.97 0.26
C LYS A 290 -11.01 18.30 1.14
N PRO A 291 -11.98 17.36 1.31
CA PRO A 291 -13.21 17.63 2.04
C PRO A 291 -13.04 17.60 3.56
N PHE A 292 -11.96 17.02 4.09
CA PHE A 292 -11.76 16.82 5.52
C PHE A 292 -10.59 17.64 6.08
N THR A 293 -10.70 17.90 7.37
CA THR A 293 -9.65 18.45 8.23
C THR A 293 -9.31 17.43 9.34
N ASP A 294 -8.25 17.68 10.10
CA ASP A 294 -7.88 16.85 11.27
C ASP A 294 -9.04 16.76 12.30
N ASP A 295 -9.88 17.80 12.39
CA ASP A 295 -11.01 17.79 13.30
C ASP A 295 -12.13 16.83 12.90
N ASP A 296 -12.22 16.47 11.62
CA ASP A 296 -13.28 15.60 11.08
C ASP A 296 -12.98 14.13 11.22
N LEU A 297 -11.70 13.77 11.32
CA LEU A 297 -11.22 12.38 11.21
C LEU A 297 -10.53 11.90 12.48
N THR A 298 -10.43 10.58 12.59
CA THR A 298 -9.52 9.85 13.46
C THR A 298 -9.25 8.46 12.87
N MET A 299 -8.39 7.65 13.50
CA MET A 299 -8.23 6.24 13.17
C MET A 299 -8.42 5.39 14.42
N MET A 300 -9.22 4.34 14.31
CA MET A 300 -9.55 3.42 15.40
C MET A 300 -8.92 2.05 15.17
N PRO A 301 -8.62 1.29 16.24
CA PRO A 301 -8.23 -0.11 16.11
C PRO A 301 -9.30 -0.96 15.40
N ILE A 302 -8.85 -2.03 14.73
CA ILE A 302 -9.76 -3.06 14.22
C ILE A 302 -9.96 -4.10 15.33
N TYR A 303 -11.11 -4.10 15.94
CA TYR A 303 -11.50 -5.05 16.96
C TYR A 303 -12.09 -6.33 16.34
N VAL A 304 -11.70 -7.48 16.87
CA VAL A 304 -12.14 -8.80 16.35
C VAL A 304 -12.66 -9.73 17.45
N GLY A 305 -12.94 -9.20 18.64
CA GLY A 305 -13.47 -9.98 19.77
C GLY A 305 -12.43 -10.88 20.46
N VAL A 306 -11.15 -10.55 20.36
CA VAL A 306 -10.04 -11.34 20.92
C VAL A 306 -9.11 -10.46 21.72
N GLY A 307 -8.56 -11.02 22.81
CA GLY A 307 -7.57 -10.36 23.63
C GLY A 307 -8.14 -9.24 24.50
N ASP A 308 -7.27 -8.31 24.91
CA ASP A 308 -7.62 -7.14 25.69
C ASP A 308 -7.94 -5.96 24.75
N GLU A 309 -9.12 -5.99 24.13
CA GLU A 309 -9.53 -4.97 23.16
C GLU A 309 -9.51 -3.55 23.72
N ALA A 310 -9.78 -3.39 25.01
CA ALA A 310 -9.74 -2.09 25.67
C ALA A 310 -8.34 -1.45 25.65
N ASN A 311 -7.30 -2.25 25.58
CA ASN A 311 -5.90 -1.84 25.51
C ASN A 311 -5.25 -2.09 24.14
N GLN A 312 -6.03 -2.46 23.13
CA GLN A 312 -5.53 -2.64 21.78
C GLN A 312 -5.26 -1.28 21.11
N GLY A 313 -4.11 -1.15 20.43
CA GLY A 313 -3.75 -0.05 19.55
C GLY A 313 -4.01 -0.36 18.08
N LEU A 314 -3.49 0.48 17.20
CA LEU A 314 -3.54 0.29 15.75
C LEU A 314 -2.68 -0.91 15.32
N CYS A 315 -2.89 -1.36 14.08
CA CYS A 315 -2.00 -2.33 13.45
C CYS A 315 -0.78 -1.57 12.90
N THR A 316 0.41 -1.75 13.50
CA THR A 316 1.58 -0.94 13.22
C THR A 316 2.79 -1.80 12.85
N GLY A 317 3.52 -1.39 11.81
CA GLY A 317 4.70 -2.11 11.34
C GLY A 317 5.28 -1.55 10.05
N THR A 318 6.10 -2.36 9.38
CA THR A 318 6.65 -2.08 8.05
C THR A 318 6.68 -3.34 7.19
N GLU A 319 6.46 -3.17 5.89
CA GLU A 319 6.75 -4.19 4.88
C GLU A 319 7.47 -3.59 3.66
N ASN A 320 7.75 -2.28 3.71
CA ASN A 320 8.32 -1.53 2.59
C ASN A 320 9.84 -1.41 2.79
N TYR A 321 10.61 -2.15 2.00
CA TYR A 321 12.06 -2.19 2.11
C TYR A 321 12.71 -1.76 0.79
N TRP A 322 13.53 -0.71 0.84
CA TRP A 322 14.39 -0.35 -0.29
C TRP A 322 15.47 -1.39 -0.50
N CYS A 323 15.63 -1.81 -1.75
CA CYS A 323 16.72 -2.64 -2.23
C CYS A 323 17.48 -1.89 -3.32
N VAL A 324 18.80 -1.99 -3.31
CA VAL A 324 19.68 -1.44 -4.36
C VAL A 324 20.04 -2.56 -5.32
N ASN A 325 19.92 -2.30 -6.63
CA ASN A 325 20.20 -3.28 -7.66
C ASN A 325 21.71 -3.52 -7.81
N LYS A 326 22.17 -4.71 -7.45
CA LYS A 326 23.60 -5.06 -7.57
C LYS A 326 24.10 -5.23 -9.01
N GLU A 327 23.19 -5.37 -9.99
CA GLU A 327 23.54 -5.49 -11.41
C GLU A 327 23.75 -4.10 -12.06
N ALA A 328 23.44 -2.98 -11.34
CA ALA A 328 23.75 -1.65 -11.80
C ALA A 328 25.27 -1.40 -11.82
N SER A 329 25.71 -0.34 -12.52
CA SER A 329 27.13 0.04 -12.50
C SER A 329 27.55 0.47 -11.08
N GLU A 330 28.84 0.36 -10.76
CA GLU A 330 29.38 0.80 -9.47
C GLU A 330 29.07 2.29 -9.20
N ASP A 331 29.12 3.12 -10.23
CA ASP A 331 28.81 4.55 -10.13
C ASP A 331 27.31 4.76 -9.82
N ASP A 332 26.41 3.98 -10.45
CA ASP A 332 24.96 4.06 -10.19
C ASP A 332 24.59 3.49 -8.81
N ILE A 333 25.25 2.43 -8.35
CA ILE A 333 25.09 1.91 -6.98
C ILE A 333 25.49 2.97 -5.96
N ASN A 334 26.65 3.60 -6.12
CA ASN A 334 27.13 4.63 -5.22
C ASN A 334 26.20 5.86 -5.22
N ALA A 335 25.77 6.30 -6.41
CA ALA A 335 24.79 7.40 -6.54
C ALA A 335 23.47 7.07 -5.82
N THR A 336 22.99 5.83 -5.95
CA THR A 336 21.76 5.37 -5.29
C THR A 336 21.94 5.32 -3.78
N LEU A 337 23.05 4.80 -3.27
CA LEU A 337 23.34 4.77 -1.83
C LEU A 337 23.44 6.19 -1.24
N ASP A 338 24.06 7.12 -1.93
CA ASP A 338 24.15 8.51 -1.48
C ASP A 338 22.77 9.21 -1.53
N PHE A 339 21.94 8.92 -2.54
CA PHE A 339 20.56 9.44 -2.63
C PHE A 339 19.70 8.98 -1.46
N ILE A 340 19.61 7.66 -1.22
CA ILE A 340 18.77 7.15 -0.12
C ILE A 340 19.30 7.58 1.25
N TYR A 341 20.62 7.71 1.41
CA TYR A 341 21.22 8.26 2.62
C TYR A 341 20.85 9.73 2.81
N TRP A 342 20.91 10.55 1.75
CA TRP A 342 20.51 11.95 1.80
C TRP A 342 19.02 12.10 2.17
N CYS A 343 18.13 11.26 1.60
CA CYS A 343 16.70 11.27 1.93
C CYS A 343 16.44 11.10 3.43
N VAL A 344 17.22 10.25 4.13
CA VAL A 344 16.98 9.90 5.52
C VAL A 344 17.86 10.63 6.54
N SER A 345 18.79 11.48 6.08
CA SER A 345 19.77 12.13 6.96
C SER A 345 19.90 13.64 6.76
N SER A 346 19.49 14.19 5.60
CA SER A 346 19.48 15.65 5.39
C SER A 346 18.21 16.30 5.96
N ASP A 347 18.27 17.59 6.25
CA ASP A 347 17.12 18.37 6.70
C ASP A 347 16.03 18.41 5.63
N GLU A 348 16.41 18.57 4.35
CA GLU A 348 15.49 18.59 3.21
C GLU A 348 14.82 17.21 3.02
N GLY A 349 15.61 16.14 3.01
CA GLY A 349 15.11 14.77 2.80
C GLY A 349 14.16 14.35 3.90
N THR A 350 14.59 14.44 5.16
CA THR A 350 13.79 14.02 6.32
C THR A 350 12.51 14.83 6.46
N LYS A 351 12.58 16.15 6.15
CA LYS A 351 11.41 17.00 6.19
C LYS A 351 10.42 16.69 5.06
N ALA A 352 10.88 16.47 3.84
CA ALA A 352 10.02 16.09 2.73
C ALA A 352 9.34 14.74 3.00
N MET A 353 10.08 13.74 3.54
CA MET A 353 9.48 12.46 3.91
C MET A 353 8.43 12.59 5.01
N ALA A 354 8.61 13.49 5.98
CA ALA A 354 7.64 13.71 7.06
C ALA A 354 6.46 14.59 6.63
N ASP A 355 6.72 15.77 6.06
CA ASP A 355 5.71 16.80 5.78
C ASP A 355 4.94 16.53 4.49
N ASP A 356 5.66 16.20 3.40
CA ASP A 356 5.06 16.07 2.07
C ASP A 356 4.51 14.64 1.85
N MET A 357 5.21 13.61 2.37
CA MET A 357 4.81 12.20 2.24
C MET A 357 4.03 11.68 3.45
N GLY A 358 4.09 12.36 4.60
CA GLY A 358 3.45 11.92 5.85
C GLY A 358 4.10 10.68 6.46
N PHE A 359 5.35 10.36 6.11
CA PHE A 359 6.05 9.17 6.56
C PHE A 359 6.56 9.27 7.99
N VAL A 360 6.58 8.13 8.67
CA VAL A 360 7.43 7.88 9.84
C VAL A 360 8.59 7.02 9.37
N ILE A 361 9.78 7.57 9.36
CA ILE A 361 10.95 6.84 8.88
C ILE A 361 11.75 6.27 10.07
N PRO A 362 12.25 5.01 9.99
CA PRO A 362 12.95 4.35 11.09
C PRO A 362 14.43 4.76 11.21
N PHE A 363 14.74 6.05 11.07
CA PHE A 363 16.11 6.57 11.06
C PHE A 363 16.34 7.62 12.15
N LYS A 364 17.58 7.80 12.56
CA LYS A 364 17.97 8.67 13.68
C LYS A 364 17.64 10.13 13.47
N ALA A 365 17.67 10.61 12.22
CA ALA A 365 17.39 12.00 11.86
C ALA A 365 15.92 12.24 11.45
N ALA A 366 15.02 11.28 11.70
CA ALA A 366 13.62 11.39 11.33
C ALA A 366 12.99 12.69 11.85
N ALA A 367 12.32 13.43 10.96
CA ALA A 367 11.46 14.54 11.35
C ALA A 367 10.11 14.01 11.88
N GLU A 368 9.44 14.80 12.70
CA GLU A 368 8.09 14.49 13.20
C GLU A 368 7.07 14.68 12.06
N SER A 369 6.25 13.65 11.81
CA SER A 369 5.22 13.71 10.78
C SER A 369 4.00 14.51 11.24
N PRO A 370 3.47 15.44 10.43
CA PRO A 370 2.22 16.17 10.71
C PRO A 370 0.97 15.30 10.55
N ASN A 371 1.07 14.11 9.98
CA ASN A 371 -0.02 13.20 9.68
C ASN A 371 -0.84 12.86 10.93
N LEU A 372 -2.15 13.18 10.91
CA LEU A 372 -3.06 12.92 12.03
C LEU A 372 -3.05 11.46 12.47
N PHE A 373 -3.04 10.51 11.52
CA PHE A 373 -3.12 9.09 11.86
C PHE A 373 -1.86 8.59 12.56
N VAL A 374 -0.71 9.17 12.23
CA VAL A 374 0.55 8.96 12.95
C VAL A 374 0.47 9.52 14.37
N LYS A 375 -0.09 10.73 14.53
CA LYS A 375 -0.29 11.33 15.87
C LYS A 375 -1.21 10.46 16.73
N VAL A 376 -2.30 9.95 16.17
CA VAL A 376 -3.24 9.04 16.85
C VAL A 376 -2.54 7.76 17.31
N ASP A 377 -1.69 7.14 16.47
CA ASP A 377 -0.91 5.95 16.86
C ASP A 377 0.08 6.24 17.99
N ASN A 378 0.77 7.37 17.91
CA ASN A 378 1.69 7.83 18.94
C ASN A 378 0.97 8.12 20.27
N GLU A 379 -0.21 8.74 20.24
CA GLU A 379 -1.04 8.99 21.41
C GLU A 379 -1.50 7.69 22.06
N MET A 380 -2.02 6.73 21.29
CA MET A 380 -2.40 5.41 21.77
C MET A 380 -1.22 4.67 22.43
N THR A 381 -0.04 4.75 21.82
CA THR A 381 1.19 4.16 22.37
C THR A 381 1.58 4.85 23.69
N ALA A 382 1.49 6.18 23.77
CA ALA A 382 1.77 6.93 24.99
C ALA A 382 0.76 6.65 26.12
N GLU A 383 -0.48 6.33 25.78
CA GLU A 383 -1.51 5.87 26.72
C GLU A 383 -1.33 4.41 27.18
N GLY A 384 -0.35 3.70 26.63
CA GLY A 384 -0.03 2.32 26.98
C GLY A 384 -0.88 1.28 26.20
N LYS A 385 -1.52 1.66 25.09
CA LYS A 385 -2.16 0.71 24.19
C LYS A 385 -1.12 -0.18 23.54
N THR A 386 -1.49 -1.41 23.26
CA THR A 386 -0.62 -2.41 22.61
C THR A 386 -0.90 -2.44 21.12
N PRO A 387 0.04 -2.05 20.27
CA PRO A 387 -0.14 -2.16 18.82
C PRO A 387 -0.22 -3.62 18.38
N VAL A 388 -1.01 -3.89 17.36
CA VAL A 388 -1.04 -5.17 16.66
C VAL A 388 0.10 -5.18 15.65
N ALA A 389 1.13 -5.98 15.90
CA ALA A 389 2.29 -6.07 15.00
C ALA A 389 1.91 -6.67 13.64
N TRP A 390 2.57 -6.20 12.59
CA TRP A 390 2.43 -6.79 11.26
C TRP A 390 3.20 -8.12 11.18
N ASN A 391 2.47 -9.20 10.87
CA ASN A 391 3.04 -10.52 10.65
C ASN A 391 3.08 -10.87 9.15
N PHE A 392 3.04 -9.89 8.26
CA PHE A 392 3.03 -10.10 6.81
C PHE A 392 4.26 -10.88 6.35
N SER A 393 5.40 -10.65 7.01
CA SER A 393 6.66 -11.34 6.75
C SER A 393 6.64 -12.85 7.06
N THR A 394 5.64 -13.33 7.78
CA THR A 394 5.48 -14.74 8.13
C THR A 394 4.47 -15.45 7.23
N MET A 395 3.70 -14.70 6.44
CA MET A 395 2.79 -15.28 5.45
C MET A 395 3.59 -16.05 4.39
N PRO A 396 3.20 -17.28 4.02
CA PRO A 396 4.10 -18.17 3.32
C PRO A 396 4.43 -17.76 1.88
N SER A 397 3.49 -17.11 1.16
CA SER A 397 3.72 -16.67 -0.22
C SER A 397 2.63 -15.74 -0.74
N GLU A 398 2.88 -15.09 -1.87
CA GLU A 398 1.84 -14.35 -2.61
C GLU A 398 0.74 -15.29 -3.15
N ASN A 399 1.07 -16.54 -3.47
CA ASN A 399 0.09 -17.54 -3.90
C ASN A 399 -0.91 -17.83 -2.78
N TRP A 400 -0.45 -17.95 -1.53
CA TRP A 400 -1.32 -18.11 -0.38
C TRP A 400 -2.26 -16.91 -0.22
N LYS A 401 -1.71 -15.69 -0.23
CA LYS A 401 -2.50 -14.46 -0.13
C LYS A 401 -3.58 -14.41 -1.22
N ASN A 402 -3.23 -14.70 -2.46
CA ASN A 402 -4.15 -14.72 -3.59
C ASN A 402 -5.21 -15.82 -3.47
N GLY A 403 -4.86 -16.98 -2.94
CA GLY A 403 -5.78 -18.07 -2.64
C GLY A 403 -6.84 -17.66 -1.60
N VAL A 404 -6.40 -17.04 -0.50
CA VAL A 404 -7.28 -16.50 0.55
C VAL A 404 -8.17 -15.37 -0.03
N GLY A 405 -7.61 -14.43 -0.79
CA GLY A 405 -8.36 -13.35 -1.42
C GLY A 405 -9.46 -13.85 -2.36
N SER A 406 -9.14 -14.85 -3.19
CA SER A 406 -10.10 -15.46 -4.11
C SER A 406 -11.24 -16.17 -3.35
N ALA A 407 -10.94 -16.88 -2.26
CA ALA A 407 -11.94 -17.55 -1.44
C ALA A 407 -12.84 -16.53 -0.72
N LEU A 408 -12.29 -15.43 -0.17
CA LEU A 408 -13.06 -14.35 0.44
C LEU A 408 -14.00 -13.67 -0.55
N THR A 409 -13.52 -13.40 -1.76
CA THR A 409 -14.33 -12.82 -2.83
C THR A 409 -15.48 -13.73 -3.24
N ALA A 410 -15.22 -15.02 -3.40
CA ALA A 410 -16.26 -16.00 -3.69
C ALA A 410 -17.28 -16.14 -2.54
N TYR A 411 -16.83 -16.09 -1.29
CA TYR A 411 -17.68 -16.09 -0.11
C TYR A 411 -18.60 -14.85 -0.08
N ALA A 412 -18.04 -13.65 -0.25
CA ALA A 412 -18.82 -12.42 -0.29
C ALA A 412 -19.86 -12.42 -1.42
N ALA A 413 -19.50 -12.97 -2.59
CA ALA A 413 -20.41 -13.11 -3.72
C ALA A 413 -21.48 -14.23 -3.55
N GLY A 414 -21.44 -14.98 -2.45
CA GLY A 414 -22.36 -16.12 -2.24
C GLY A 414 -22.13 -17.31 -3.17
N THR A 415 -20.98 -17.39 -3.85
CA THR A 415 -20.58 -18.47 -4.75
C THR A 415 -19.60 -19.46 -4.12
N GLY A 416 -19.05 -19.13 -2.95
CA GLY A 416 -18.18 -19.96 -2.11
C GLY A 416 -18.70 -20.02 -0.69
N SER A 417 -18.06 -20.87 0.13
CA SER A 417 -18.38 -21.04 1.55
C SER A 417 -17.26 -20.51 2.44
N TRP A 418 -17.54 -20.30 3.74
CA TRP A 418 -16.49 -19.98 4.70
C TRP A 418 -15.48 -21.12 4.87
N ASP A 419 -15.93 -22.39 4.72
CA ASP A 419 -15.04 -23.55 4.76
C ASP A 419 -13.99 -23.52 3.64
N ASP A 420 -14.31 -22.93 2.48
CA ASP A 420 -13.33 -22.70 1.41
C ASP A 420 -12.27 -21.67 1.83
N VAL A 421 -12.68 -20.62 2.57
CA VAL A 421 -11.74 -19.64 3.14
C VAL A 421 -10.84 -20.30 4.18
N VAL A 422 -11.40 -21.11 5.08
CA VAL A 422 -10.62 -21.86 6.09
C VAL A 422 -9.61 -22.78 5.41
N THR A 423 -10.02 -23.51 4.37
CA THR A 423 -9.15 -24.40 3.59
C THR A 423 -8.02 -23.61 2.92
N ALA A 424 -8.34 -22.50 2.24
CA ALA A 424 -7.33 -21.65 1.61
C ALA A 424 -6.35 -21.06 2.64
N PHE A 425 -6.84 -20.69 3.82
CA PHE A 425 -6.04 -20.11 4.89
C PHE A 425 -5.11 -21.16 5.53
N VAL A 426 -5.66 -22.28 6.02
CA VAL A 426 -4.92 -23.27 6.84
C VAL A 426 -4.15 -24.26 5.96
N ASP A 427 -4.82 -24.95 5.05
CA ASP A 427 -4.19 -25.97 4.21
C ASP A 427 -3.29 -25.31 3.16
N GLY A 428 -3.70 -24.15 2.64
CA GLY A 428 -2.90 -23.32 1.76
C GLY A 428 -1.60 -22.87 2.41
N TRP A 429 -1.64 -22.42 3.68
CA TRP A 429 -0.45 -22.04 4.44
C TRP A 429 0.56 -23.19 4.52
N ALA A 430 0.13 -24.34 5.01
CA ALA A 430 1.01 -25.51 5.16
C ALA A 430 1.60 -25.97 3.82
N SER A 431 0.80 -25.90 2.75
CA SER A 431 1.23 -26.28 1.40
C SER A 431 2.33 -25.36 0.85
N GLU A 432 2.15 -24.04 0.96
CA GLU A 432 3.12 -23.06 0.48
C GLU A 432 4.39 -23.04 1.35
N ALA A 433 4.26 -23.18 2.68
CA ALA A 433 5.41 -23.30 3.56
C ALA A 433 6.27 -24.53 3.22
N ALA A 434 5.63 -25.67 2.90
CA ALA A 434 6.34 -26.87 2.47
C ALA A 434 7.08 -26.68 1.12
N LEU A 435 6.52 -25.91 0.19
CA LEU A 435 7.19 -25.57 -1.07
C LEU A 435 8.42 -24.70 -0.83
N ASN A 436 8.32 -23.70 0.03
CA ASN A 436 9.43 -22.81 0.38
C ASN A 436 10.58 -23.57 1.07
N ALA A 437 10.26 -24.56 1.90
CA ALA A 437 11.28 -25.39 2.56
C ALA A 437 12.00 -26.37 1.61
N ALA A 438 11.42 -26.62 0.44
CA ALA A 438 11.99 -27.53 -0.58
C ALA A 438 12.80 -26.80 -1.66
N ALA A 439 12.72 -25.46 -1.74
CA ALA A 439 13.43 -24.61 -2.69
C ALA A 439 14.77 -24.12 -2.14
#